data_2400eb22eae782482dc437364595a911
#
_entry.id   2400eb22eae782482dc437364595a911
#
_cell.length_a   1.000
_cell.length_b   1.000
_cell.length_c   1.000
_cell.angle_alpha   90.00
_cell.angle_beta   90.00
_cell.angle_gamma   90.00
#
_symmetry.space_group_name_H-M   'P 1'
#
loop_
_entity.id
_entity.type
_entity.pdbx_description
1 polymer ?
#
loop_
_entity_poly.entity_id
_entity_poly.type
_entity_poly.pdbx_seq_one_letter_code
_entity_poly.pdbx_strand_id
1 'polypeptide(L)'
;TGGAGFIGSHLVEKLVKQGHKVKTIVPYNINNSWGWIDTLSQSIKDNIEIISGDICDQSFVLKESKKIDIIFHLAALISIPYSYKSPKSYITTNVVGSLNMLEAAKENNVELFVQTSTSEVYGSAQFIPITEKHPLNAQSPYAATKIASDQLAMSYYNSFNVPVLVLRPFNTYGPRQSLRAAIPTIISQIVQNKKK
;
A
#
# COMPACT_ATOMS: atom_id res chain seq x y z
N THR A 1 -4.62 3.15 -4.33
CA THR A 1 -4.18 1.83 -4.82
C THR A 1 -4.07 0.84 -3.66
N GLY A 2 -4.10 -0.49 -3.95
CA GLY A 2 -3.99 -1.51 -2.91
C GLY A 2 -5.25 -1.70 -2.05
N GLY A 3 -6.41 -1.22 -2.48
CA GLY A 3 -7.68 -1.32 -1.76
C GLY A 3 -8.18 -2.74 -1.51
N ALA A 4 -7.74 -3.71 -2.31
CA ALA A 4 -8.04 -5.13 -2.12
C ALA A 4 -7.30 -5.77 -0.92
N GLY A 5 -6.25 -5.13 -0.42
CA GLY A 5 -5.42 -5.63 0.67
C GLY A 5 -6.01 -5.41 2.06
N PHE A 6 -5.27 -5.87 3.08
CA PHE A 6 -5.66 -5.76 4.49
C PHE A 6 -5.96 -4.31 4.91
N ILE A 7 -4.96 -3.45 4.91
CA ILE A 7 -5.12 -2.04 5.33
C ILE A 7 -6.00 -1.28 4.34
N GLY A 8 -5.78 -1.49 3.03
CA GLY A 8 -6.50 -0.77 1.98
C GLY A 8 -8.02 -1.00 2.03
N SER A 9 -8.48 -2.22 2.31
CA SER A 9 -9.92 -2.50 2.39
C SER A 9 -10.61 -1.81 3.58
N HIS A 10 -9.91 -1.64 4.70
CA HIS A 10 -10.41 -0.85 5.82
C HIS A 10 -10.47 0.65 5.49
N LEU A 11 -9.43 1.15 4.78
CA LEU A 11 -9.41 2.54 4.34
C LEU A 11 -10.54 2.83 3.36
N VAL A 12 -10.73 1.98 2.35
CA VAL A 12 -11.83 2.08 1.38
C VAL A 12 -13.18 2.11 2.09
N GLU A 13 -13.43 1.16 3.00
CA GLU A 13 -14.67 1.11 3.78
C GLU A 13 -14.88 2.39 4.60
N LYS A 14 -13.82 2.90 5.24
CA LYS A 14 -13.89 4.12 6.05
C LYS A 14 -14.20 5.35 5.19
N LEU A 15 -13.54 5.51 4.06
CA LEU A 15 -13.75 6.65 3.16
C LEU A 15 -15.17 6.66 2.59
N VAL A 16 -15.69 5.52 2.15
CA VAL A 16 -17.10 5.42 1.68
C VAL A 16 -18.07 5.77 2.79
N LYS A 17 -17.87 5.27 4.03
CA LYS A 17 -18.71 5.61 5.19
C LYS A 17 -18.67 7.10 5.54
N GLN A 18 -17.60 7.80 5.18
CA GLN A 18 -17.48 9.25 5.36
C GLN A 18 -18.03 10.07 4.18
N GLY A 19 -18.64 9.41 3.16
CA GLY A 19 -19.27 10.05 2.02
C GLY A 19 -18.32 10.42 0.88
N HIS A 20 -17.05 9.95 0.91
CA HIS A 20 -16.12 10.17 -0.19
C HIS A 20 -16.43 9.25 -1.37
N LYS A 21 -16.23 9.75 -2.59
CA LYS A 21 -16.18 8.92 -3.80
C LYS A 21 -14.85 8.19 -3.84
N VAL A 22 -14.89 6.87 -3.92
CA VAL A 22 -13.69 6.03 -3.87
C VAL A 22 -13.50 5.28 -5.18
N LYS A 23 -12.33 5.49 -5.80
CA LYS A 23 -11.84 4.67 -6.90
C LYS A 23 -10.68 3.81 -6.39
N THR A 24 -10.66 2.52 -6.69
CA THR A 24 -9.56 1.64 -6.28
C THR A 24 -9.03 0.80 -7.43
N ILE A 25 -7.71 0.77 -7.55
CA ILE A 25 -7.00 -0.12 -8.49
C ILE A 25 -6.71 -1.43 -7.75
N VAL A 26 -7.13 -2.53 -8.35
CA VAL A 26 -6.88 -3.89 -7.88
C VAL A 26 -6.10 -4.68 -8.95
N PRO A 27 -5.19 -5.59 -8.58
CA PRO A 27 -4.49 -6.42 -9.55
C PRO A 27 -5.46 -7.31 -10.32
N TYR A 28 -5.27 -7.42 -11.65
CA TYR A 28 -5.95 -8.44 -12.42
C TYR A 28 -5.59 -9.85 -11.92
N ASN A 29 -6.57 -10.71 -11.75
CA ASN A 29 -6.35 -12.09 -11.35
C ASN A 29 -7.38 -13.03 -11.98
N ILE A 30 -6.99 -14.30 -12.14
CA ILE A 30 -7.80 -15.34 -12.79
C ILE A 30 -9.01 -15.77 -11.94
N ASN A 31 -9.03 -15.47 -10.65
CA ASN A 31 -10.09 -15.90 -9.73
C ASN A 31 -11.29 -14.96 -9.75
N ASN A 32 -11.27 -13.92 -10.56
CA ASN A 32 -12.31 -12.88 -10.61
C ASN A 32 -12.68 -12.36 -9.22
N SER A 33 -11.65 -12.13 -8.37
CA SER A 33 -11.80 -11.67 -6.99
C SER A 33 -11.17 -10.30 -6.81
N TRP A 34 -11.84 -9.45 -6.06
CA TRP A 34 -11.34 -8.15 -5.63
C TRP A 34 -10.75 -8.20 -4.20
N GLY A 35 -10.31 -9.39 -3.77
CA GLY A 35 -9.70 -9.59 -2.46
C GLY A 35 -10.66 -9.25 -1.32
N TRP A 36 -10.21 -8.48 -0.34
CA TRP A 36 -11.05 -8.15 0.81
C TRP A 36 -12.24 -7.22 0.49
N ILE A 37 -12.27 -6.58 -0.67
CA ILE A 37 -13.44 -5.81 -1.12
C ILE A 37 -14.66 -6.73 -1.30
N ASP A 38 -14.47 -7.98 -1.71
CA ASP A 38 -15.55 -8.96 -1.88
C ASP A 38 -16.35 -9.19 -0.59
N THR A 39 -15.71 -9.00 0.57
CA THR A 39 -16.31 -9.20 1.90
C THR A 39 -17.04 -7.98 2.44
N LEU A 40 -16.97 -6.84 1.77
CA LEU A 40 -17.67 -5.61 2.18
C LEU A 40 -19.18 -5.73 1.92
N SER A 41 -19.96 -4.97 2.67
CA SER A 41 -21.43 -4.90 2.44
C SER A 41 -21.73 -4.35 1.05
N GLN A 42 -22.89 -4.74 0.50
CA GLN A 42 -23.29 -4.28 -0.83
C GLN A 42 -23.38 -2.76 -0.89
N SER A 43 -23.89 -2.12 0.16
CA SER A 43 -23.98 -0.66 0.25
C SER A 43 -22.63 0.05 0.17
N ILE A 44 -21.55 -0.57 0.62
CA ILE A 44 -20.19 -0.05 0.43
C ILE A 44 -19.73 -0.28 -1.00
N LYS A 45 -19.90 -1.51 -1.53
CA LYS A 45 -19.46 -1.88 -2.88
C LYS A 45 -20.12 -1.02 -3.98
N ASP A 46 -21.38 -0.67 -3.83
CA ASP A 46 -22.12 0.19 -4.76
C ASP A 46 -21.56 1.63 -4.85
N ASN A 47 -20.73 2.02 -3.88
CA ASN A 47 -20.10 3.34 -3.81
C ASN A 47 -18.56 3.31 -4.08
N ILE A 48 -18.07 2.23 -4.68
CA ILE A 48 -16.65 2.08 -5.05
C ILE A 48 -16.55 1.86 -6.57
N GLU A 49 -15.76 2.66 -7.23
CA GLU A 49 -15.31 2.37 -8.59
C GLU A 49 -14.08 1.45 -8.51
N ILE A 50 -14.25 0.19 -8.94
CA ILE A 50 -13.18 -0.83 -8.91
C ILE A 50 -12.62 -1.01 -10.30
N ILE A 51 -11.31 -0.84 -10.45
CA ILE A 51 -10.61 -0.95 -11.74
C ILE A 51 -9.51 -1.99 -11.61
N SER A 52 -9.50 -2.97 -12.51
CA SER A 52 -8.40 -3.94 -12.61
C SER A 52 -7.25 -3.37 -13.44
N GLY A 53 -6.03 -3.45 -12.91
CA GLY A 53 -4.84 -2.98 -13.61
C GLY A 53 -3.57 -3.14 -12.77
N ASP A 54 -2.45 -2.73 -13.37
CA ASP A 54 -1.13 -2.79 -12.76
C ASP A 54 -0.56 -1.38 -12.60
N ILE A 55 -0.07 -1.05 -11.42
CA ILE A 55 0.61 0.23 -11.14
C ILE A 55 1.94 0.36 -11.92
N CYS A 56 2.47 -0.75 -12.43
CA CYS A 56 3.65 -0.75 -13.29
C CYS A 56 3.36 -0.28 -14.73
N ASP A 57 2.08 -0.19 -15.14
CA ASP A 57 1.67 0.39 -16.41
C ASP A 57 1.46 1.90 -16.24
N GLN A 58 2.44 2.68 -16.71
CA GLN A 58 2.43 4.14 -16.60
C GLN A 58 1.22 4.77 -17.30
N SER A 59 0.88 4.30 -18.49
CA SER A 59 -0.22 4.86 -19.27
C SER A 59 -1.57 4.60 -18.60
N PHE A 60 -1.74 3.43 -18.03
CA PHE A 60 -2.92 3.06 -17.27
C PHE A 60 -3.07 3.95 -16.01
N VAL A 61 -2.04 4.06 -15.16
CA VAL A 61 -2.16 4.85 -13.93
C VAL A 61 -2.34 6.34 -14.20
N LEU A 62 -1.70 6.88 -15.26
CA LEU A 62 -1.88 8.26 -15.67
C LEU A 62 -3.35 8.55 -16.06
N LYS A 63 -3.96 7.64 -16.82
CA LYS A 63 -5.36 7.75 -17.24
C LYS A 63 -6.31 7.64 -16.05
N GLU A 64 -6.11 6.64 -15.19
CA GLU A 64 -7.03 6.32 -14.11
C GLU A 64 -6.91 7.25 -12.89
N SER A 65 -5.83 8.06 -12.83
CA SER A 65 -5.66 9.11 -11.82
C SER A 65 -6.28 10.45 -12.21
N LYS A 66 -6.94 10.56 -13.37
CA LYS A 66 -7.63 11.80 -13.79
C LYS A 66 -8.82 12.08 -12.86
N LYS A 67 -8.96 13.35 -12.47
CA LYS A 67 -10.03 13.85 -11.59
C LYS A 67 -10.03 13.18 -10.22
N ILE A 68 -8.86 12.81 -9.73
CA ILE A 68 -8.63 12.31 -8.37
C ILE A 68 -8.02 13.44 -7.55
N ASP A 69 -8.65 13.76 -6.43
CA ASP A 69 -8.16 14.80 -5.52
C ASP A 69 -7.02 14.26 -4.65
N ILE A 70 -7.19 13.06 -4.07
CA ILE A 70 -6.23 12.46 -3.14
C ILE A 70 -5.87 11.04 -3.55
N ILE A 71 -4.58 10.73 -3.62
CA ILE A 71 -4.08 9.37 -3.88
C ILE A 71 -3.53 8.75 -2.60
N PHE A 72 -4.16 7.67 -2.14
CA PHE A 72 -3.58 6.78 -1.13
C PHE A 72 -2.86 5.62 -1.83
N HIS A 73 -1.53 5.64 -1.81
CA HIS A 73 -0.70 4.63 -2.47
C HIS A 73 -0.27 3.55 -1.48
N LEU A 74 -1.07 2.45 -1.42
CA LEU A 74 -0.82 1.29 -0.57
C LEU A 74 -0.37 0.05 -1.36
N ALA A 75 -0.50 0.06 -2.68
CA ALA A 75 -0.10 -1.07 -3.51
C ALA A 75 1.40 -1.33 -3.39
N ALA A 76 1.79 -2.51 -2.94
CA ALA A 76 3.17 -2.93 -2.80
C ALA A 76 3.28 -4.44 -2.62
N LEU A 77 4.42 -5.02 -2.97
CA LEU A 77 4.84 -6.32 -2.48
C LEU A 77 5.47 -6.12 -1.09
N ILE A 78 4.99 -6.86 -0.07
CA ILE A 78 5.33 -6.58 1.34
C ILE A 78 6.01 -7.74 2.08
N SER A 79 6.03 -8.96 1.53
CA SER A 79 6.57 -10.13 2.21
C SER A 79 8.10 -10.11 2.23
N ILE A 80 8.72 -9.86 3.39
CA ILE A 80 10.19 -9.87 3.55
C ILE A 80 10.80 -11.18 3.03
N PRO A 81 10.33 -12.39 3.43
CA PRO A 81 10.91 -13.64 2.92
C PRO A 81 10.81 -13.80 1.40
N TYR A 82 9.75 -13.29 0.78
CA TYR A 82 9.61 -13.35 -0.67
C TYR A 82 10.52 -12.33 -1.38
N SER A 83 10.86 -11.22 -0.74
CA SER A 83 11.78 -10.23 -1.30
C SER A 83 13.20 -10.79 -1.53
N TYR A 84 13.61 -11.78 -0.75
CA TYR A 84 14.88 -12.49 -0.97
C TYR A 84 14.85 -13.43 -2.19
N LYS A 85 13.66 -13.95 -2.53
CA LYS A 85 13.49 -14.87 -3.67
C LYS A 85 13.29 -14.13 -4.99
N SER A 86 12.65 -12.97 -4.95
CA SER A 86 12.28 -12.21 -6.15
C SER A 86 12.51 -10.71 -5.98
N PRO A 87 13.76 -10.27 -5.73
CA PRO A 87 14.05 -8.86 -5.46
C PRO A 87 13.69 -7.94 -6.64
N LYS A 88 13.84 -8.41 -7.87
CA LYS A 88 13.47 -7.65 -9.07
C LYS A 88 11.99 -7.30 -9.08
N SER A 89 11.10 -8.21 -8.71
CA SER A 89 9.66 -7.92 -8.63
C SER A 89 9.35 -6.82 -7.62
N TYR A 90 10.11 -6.77 -6.50
CA TYR A 90 9.98 -5.69 -5.52
C TYR A 90 10.42 -4.34 -6.06
N ILE A 91 11.52 -4.29 -6.81
CA ILE A 91 11.94 -3.05 -7.49
C ILE A 91 10.87 -2.60 -8.47
N THR A 92 10.39 -3.51 -9.34
CA THR A 92 9.38 -3.18 -10.34
C THR A 92 8.09 -2.69 -9.70
N THR A 93 7.54 -3.42 -8.73
CA THR A 93 6.26 -3.03 -8.13
C THR A 93 6.41 -1.85 -7.18
N ASN A 94 7.35 -1.91 -6.23
CA ASN A 94 7.41 -0.91 -5.17
C ASN A 94 8.10 0.38 -5.59
N VAL A 95 9.11 0.31 -6.48
CA VAL A 95 9.86 1.51 -6.90
C VAL A 95 9.29 2.07 -8.19
N VAL A 96 9.25 1.26 -9.27
CA VAL A 96 8.73 1.73 -10.57
C VAL A 96 7.23 2.02 -10.48
N GLY A 97 6.44 1.16 -9.81
CA GLY A 97 5.02 1.43 -9.58
C GLY A 97 4.78 2.71 -8.79
N SER A 98 5.57 2.99 -7.74
CA SER A 98 5.48 4.26 -7.00
C SER A 98 5.88 5.46 -7.87
N LEU A 99 6.92 5.32 -8.70
CA LEU A 99 7.31 6.36 -9.66
C LEU A 99 6.18 6.70 -10.62
N ASN A 100 5.55 5.69 -11.23
CA ASN A 100 4.43 5.89 -12.14
C ASN A 100 3.26 6.61 -11.46
N MET A 101 2.96 6.26 -10.20
CA MET A 101 1.91 6.91 -9.42
C MET A 101 2.26 8.36 -9.08
N LEU A 102 3.53 8.66 -8.79
CA LEU A 102 4.00 10.03 -8.55
C LEU A 102 3.96 10.88 -9.83
N GLU A 103 4.37 10.32 -10.97
CA GLU A 103 4.21 10.98 -12.27
C GLU A 103 2.72 11.29 -12.56
N ALA A 104 1.85 10.30 -12.32
CA ALA A 104 0.41 10.50 -12.50
C ALA A 104 -0.16 11.56 -11.54
N ALA A 105 0.33 11.61 -10.29
CA ALA A 105 -0.05 12.64 -9.32
C ALA A 105 0.37 14.04 -9.76
N LYS A 106 1.59 14.18 -10.26
CA LYS A 106 2.13 15.43 -10.81
C LYS A 106 1.32 15.91 -12.01
N GLU A 107 1.16 15.05 -13.02
CA GLU A 107 0.49 15.41 -14.29
C GLU A 107 -1.01 15.73 -14.09
N ASN A 108 -1.67 15.11 -13.11
CA ASN A 108 -3.09 15.35 -12.82
C ASN A 108 -3.31 16.38 -11.71
N ASN A 109 -2.25 17.01 -11.18
CA ASN A 109 -2.30 18.03 -10.13
C ASN A 109 -3.12 17.60 -8.90
N VAL A 110 -2.84 16.41 -8.34
CA VAL A 110 -3.56 15.92 -7.16
C VAL A 110 -3.29 16.80 -5.94
N GLU A 111 -4.28 16.98 -5.09
CA GLU A 111 -4.18 17.79 -3.88
C GLU A 111 -3.29 17.15 -2.80
N LEU A 112 -3.21 15.81 -2.77
CA LEU A 112 -2.35 15.09 -1.84
C LEU A 112 -2.02 13.69 -2.37
N PHE A 113 -0.74 13.32 -2.28
CA PHE A 113 -0.24 11.97 -2.48
C PHE A 113 0.23 11.37 -1.15
N VAL A 114 -0.44 10.34 -0.67
CA VAL A 114 -0.06 9.63 0.57
C VAL A 114 0.73 8.38 0.20
N GLN A 115 2.05 8.44 0.41
CA GLN A 115 2.95 7.30 0.25
C GLN A 115 2.90 6.42 1.49
N THR A 116 2.38 5.21 1.37
CA THR A 116 2.43 4.25 2.47
C THR A 116 3.76 3.53 2.49
N SER A 117 4.55 3.80 3.51
CA SER A 117 5.85 3.19 3.80
C SER A 117 5.73 2.09 4.88
N THR A 118 6.74 1.95 5.73
CA THR A 118 6.82 0.92 6.77
C THR A 118 7.86 1.32 7.82
N SER A 119 7.75 0.81 9.04
CA SER A 119 8.79 0.90 10.06
C SER A 119 10.09 0.15 9.69
N GLU A 120 10.01 -0.83 8.78
CA GLU A 120 11.17 -1.60 8.31
C GLU A 120 12.26 -0.74 7.64
N VAL A 121 11.91 0.48 7.23
CA VAL A 121 12.89 1.45 6.67
C VAL A 121 13.93 1.88 7.69
N TYR A 122 13.63 1.77 8.98
CA TYR A 122 14.56 2.16 10.06
C TYR A 122 15.55 1.04 10.42
N GLY A 123 15.21 -0.22 10.13
CA GLY A 123 16.02 -1.36 10.55
C GLY A 123 16.06 -1.51 12.06
N SER A 124 17.19 -1.98 12.60
CA SER A 124 17.39 -2.09 14.05
C SER A 124 17.47 -0.70 14.69
N ALA A 125 16.77 -0.52 15.79
CA ALA A 125 16.76 0.75 16.50
C ALA A 125 18.17 1.13 16.99
N GLN A 126 18.65 2.31 16.61
CA GLN A 126 19.89 2.89 17.09
C GLN A 126 19.69 3.72 18.36
N PHE A 127 18.48 4.24 18.54
CA PHE A 127 18.00 4.91 19.75
C PHE A 127 16.49 4.74 19.89
N ILE A 128 15.97 4.93 21.08
CA ILE A 128 14.54 4.84 21.41
C ILE A 128 14.10 6.10 22.16
N PRO A 129 12.86 6.60 21.88
CA PRO A 129 11.91 6.06 20.90
C PRO A 129 12.36 6.30 19.45
N ILE A 130 11.95 5.43 18.52
CA ILE A 130 12.14 5.66 17.08
C ILE A 130 11.21 6.80 16.67
N THR A 131 11.80 7.84 16.08
CA THR A 131 11.08 8.99 15.52
C THR A 131 11.31 9.06 14.00
N GLU A 132 10.64 9.98 13.32
CA GLU A 132 10.82 10.22 11.88
C GLU A 132 12.25 10.67 11.52
N LYS A 133 13.02 11.14 12.50
CA LYS A 133 14.44 11.55 12.36
C LYS A 133 15.41 10.38 12.47
N HIS A 134 14.91 9.17 12.81
CA HIS A 134 15.76 8.00 12.92
C HIS A 134 16.39 7.69 11.54
N PRO A 135 17.68 7.32 11.48
CA PRO A 135 18.34 6.96 10.22
C PRO A 135 17.63 5.83 9.50
N LEU A 136 17.57 5.91 8.17
CA LEU A 136 17.04 4.85 7.33
C LEU A 136 18.13 3.80 7.11
N ASN A 137 17.83 2.55 7.42
CA ASN A 137 18.78 1.43 7.36
C ASN A 137 18.09 0.14 6.92
N ALA A 138 18.03 -0.07 5.60
CA ALA A 138 17.38 -1.25 5.04
C ALA A 138 18.09 -2.55 5.43
N GLN A 139 17.35 -3.49 6.01
CA GLN A 139 17.85 -4.83 6.35
C GLN A 139 17.25 -5.94 5.46
N SER A 140 16.52 -5.57 4.41
CA SER A 140 15.96 -6.49 3.42
C SER A 140 15.77 -5.81 2.06
N PRO A 141 15.67 -6.56 0.94
CA PRO A 141 15.29 -5.98 -0.35
C PRO A 141 13.94 -5.25 -0.30
N TYR A 142 12.97 -5.76 0.48
CA TYR A 142 11.71 -5.06 0.74
C TYR A 142 11.94 -3.67 1.34
N ALA A 143 12.66 -3.61 2.47
CA ALA A 143 12.95 -2.34 3.15
C ALA A 143 13.70 -1.36 2.22
N ALA A 144 14.67 -1.85 1.45
CA ALA A 144 15.39 -1.03 0.47
C ALA A 144 14.47 -0.42 -0.57
N THR A 145 13.50 -1.19 -1.11
CA THR A 145 12.52 -0.65 -2.07
C THR A 145 11.57 0.35 -1.43
N LYS A 146 11.21 0.20 -0.16
CA LYS A 146 10.37 1.16 0.56
C LYS A 146 11.13 2.47 0.85
N ILE A 147 12.41 2.39 1.21
CA ILE A 147 13.27 3.58 1.33
C ILE A 147 13.37 4.30 -0.03
N ALA A 148 13.59 3.57 -1.12
CA ALA A 148 13.64 4.16 -2.45
C ALA A 148 12.32 4.87 -2.81
N SER A 149 11.18 4.26 -2.53
CA SER A 149 9.85 4.86 -2.77
C SER A 149 9.63 6.12 -1.92
N ASP A 150 10.05 6.10 -0.64
CA ASP A 150 9.99 7.28 0.23
C ASP A 150 10.83 8.44 -0.31
N GLN A 151 12.07 8.14 -0.75
CA GLN A 151 12.96 9.16 -1.30
C GLN A 151 12.45 9.72 -2.64
N LEU A 152 11.86 8.88 -3.50
CA LEU A 152 11.18 9.34 -4.70
C LEU A 152 10.03 10.30 -4.35
N ALA A 153 9.16 9.91 -3.44
CA ALA A 153 8.03 10.75 -3.01
C ALA A 153 8.50 12.11 -2.47
N MET A 154 9.52 12.11 -1.61
CA MET A 154 10.10 13.36 -1.09
C MET A 154 10.80 14.19 -2.18
N SER A 155 11.43 13.56 -3.17
CA SER A 155 12.03 14.28 -4.29
C SER A 155 10.98 14.97 -5.17
N TYR A 156 9.80 14.35 -5.34
CA TYR A 156 8.68 14.96 -6.06
C TYR A 156 8.09 16.16 -5.33
N TYR A 157 8.03 16.09 -4.00
CA TYR A 157 7.67 17.25 -3.19
C TYR A 157 8.68 18.40 -3.36
N ASN A 158 9.98 18.10 -3.23
CA ASN A 158 11.03 19.11 -3.26
C ASN A 158 11.26 19.72 -4.65
N SER A 159 11.14 18.92 -5.72
CA SER A 159 11.51 19.34 -7.08
C SER A 159 10.34 19.76 -7.95
N PHE A 160 9.15 19.24 -7.70
CA PHE A 160 7.97 19.46 -8.53
C PHE A 160 6.78 20.02 -7.76
N ASN A 161 6.92 20.27 -6.45
CA ASN A 161 5.87 20.77 -5.56
C ASN A 161 4.63 19.84 -5.51
N VAL A 162 4.78 18.55 -5.75
CA VAL A 162 3.69 17.57 -5.55
C VAL A 162 3.43 17.47 -4.05
N PRO A 163 2.20 17.71 -3.55
CA PRO A 163 1.91 17.59 -2.14
C PRO A 163 2.01 16.13 -1.69
N VAL A 164 3.02 15.79 -0.89
CA VAL A 164 3.30 14.42 -0.45
C VAL A 164 3.26 14.29 1.07
N LEU A 165 2.66 13.22 1.55
CA LEU A 165 2.75 12.72 2.92
C LEU A 165 3.33 11.32 2.91
N VAL A 166 4.43 11.08 3.63
CA VAL A 166 4.98 9.73 3.84
C VAL A 166 4.48 9.19 5.17
N LEU A 167 3.72 8.09 5.13
CA LEU A 167 3.18 7.42 6.30
C LEU A 167 3.94 6.11 6.57
N ARG A 168 4.55 5.98 7.75
CA ARG A 168 5.32 4.79 8.16
C ARG A 168 4.63 4.03 9.29
N PRO A 169 3.64 3.18 8.99
CA PRO A 169 2.99 2.37 10.01
C PRO A 169 3.98 1.37 10.62
N PHE A 170 3.88 1.20 11.93
CA PHE A 170 4.51 0.10 12.64
C PHE A 170 3.64 -1.16 12.54
N ASN A 171 3.98 -2.21 13.28
CA ASN A 171 3.27 -3.48 13.21
C ASN A 171 1.76 -3.30 13.41
N THR A 172 1.02 -3.58 12.36
CA THR A 172 -0.43 -3.46 12.32
C THR A 172 -1.06 -4.84 12.35
N TYR A 173 -2.11 -5.04 13.13
CA TYR A 173 -2.87 -6.28 13.18
C TYR A 173 -4.37 -6.01 13.21
N GLY A 174 -5.17 -7.00 12.81
CA GLY A 174 -6.62 -6.88 12.84
C GLY A 174 -7.33 -7.80 11.86
N PRO A 175 -8.67 -7.67 11.74
CA PRO A 175 -9.45 -8.40 10.74
C PRO A 175 -8.89 -8.21 9.33
N ARG A 176 -9.07 -9.20 8.46
CA ARG A 176 -8.55 -9.21 7.07
C ARG A 176 -7.03 -9.30 6.94
N GLN A 177 -6.29 -9.44 8.04
CA GLN A 177 -4.85 -9.67 7.96
C GLN A 177 -4.57 -11.09 7.43
N SER A 178 -3.51 -11.22 6.62
CA SER A 178 -3.09 -12.50 6.06
C SER A 178 -2.76 -13.53 7.14
N LEU A 179 -3.21 -14.77 6.97
CA LEU A 179 -2.84 -15.90 7.84
C LEU A 179 -1.33 -16.23 7.82
N ARG A 180 -0.53 -15.56 6.98
CA ARG A 180 0.94 -15.66 7.02
C ARG A 180 1.57 -14.76 8.09
N ALA A 181 0.81 -13.83 8.66
CA ALA A 181 1.29 -12.98 9.74
C ALA A 181 1.21 -13.72 11.09
N ALA A 182 2.11 -13.41 12.02
CA ALA A 182 2.28 -14.15 13.28
C ALA A 182 0.97 -14.23 14.11
N ILE A 183 0.33 -13.09 14.35
CA ILE A 183 -0.89 -13.04 15.19
C ILE A 183 -2.04 -13.86 14.60
N PRO A 184 -2.46 -13.70 13.34
CA PRO A 184 -3.50 -14.54 12.75
C PRO A 184 -3.12 -16.03 12.69
N THR A 185 -1.84 -16.36 12.45
CA THR A 185 -1.36 -17.74 12.47
C THR A 185 -1.56 -18.37 13.85
N ILE A 186 -1.12 -17.70 14.92
CA ILE A 186 -1.27 -18.18 16.29
C ILE A 186 -2.75 -18.34 16.67
N ILE A 187 -3.59 -17.36 16.36
CA ILE A 187 -5.03 -17.44 16.60
C ILE A 187 -5.64 -18.65 15.88
N SER A 188 -5.30 -18.84 14.60
CA SER A 188 -5.79 -19.98 13.82
C SER A 188 -5.39 -21.32 14.43
N GLN A 189 -4.14 -21.46 14.88
CA GLN A 189 -3.64 -22.68 15.55
C GLN A 189 -4.38 -22.96 16.87
N ILE A 190 -4.60 -21.92 17.69
CA ILE A 190 -5.34 -22.07 18.95
C ILE A 190 -6.78 -22.52 18.70
N VAL A 191 -7.46 -21.92 17.72
CA VAL A 191 -8.84 -22.27 17.37
C VAL A 191 -8.94 -23.70 16.83
N GLN A 192 -7.98 -24.13 15.99
CA GLN A 192 -7.94 -25.49 15.47
C GLN A 192 -7.66 -26.53 16.55
N ASN A 193 -6.76 -26.23 17.50
CA ASN A 193 -6.45 -27.15 18.59
C ASN A 193 -7.58 -27.28 19.64
N LYS A 194 -8.44 -26.27 19.77
CA LYS A 194 -9.63 -26.35 20.65
C LYS A 194 -10.78 -27.21 20.06
N LYS A 195 -10.68 -27.59 18.78
CA LYS A 195 -11.64 -28.46 18.12
C LYS A 195 -11.24 -29.95 18.13
N LYS A 196 -10.08 -30.27 18.73
CA LYS A 196 -9.63 -31.62 19.04
C LYS A 196 -9.79 -31.88 20.54
#